data_8864ac14577f29450114def4f7492e83
#
_entry.id   8864ac14577f29450114def4f7492e83
#
_cell.length_a   1.000
_cell.length_b   1.000
_cell.length_c   1.000
_cell.angle_alpha   90.00
_cell.angle_beta   90.00
_cell.angle_gamma   90.00
#
_symmetry.space_group_name_H-M   'P 1'
#
loop_
_entity.id
_entity.type
_entity.pdbx_description
1 polymer ?
#
loop_
_entity_poly.entity_id
_entity_poly.type
_entity_poly.pdbx_seq_one_letter_code
_entity_poly.pdbx_strand_id
1 'polypeptide(L)'
;MFFVFKNRTQAIFLFFKEGKTNGLAELFLMSFADIIYFKEILTMKKTIFICSIFLLGAMSFIGCVSTTSVAKFYTELQPIESVPEECRLAENETPKVFCSDDIQSDLYFMRSNYFQVIGYSAWNGPDENGAGGEDCLQNEITYFCKQKGARVAIYSKKYTDTRNGIYSVPLINNHYYTDSNGYMHSYNTTSYIANSYSVNRYNYDVYFFVPYNQSYIKVPKIGIEFRDLDSADRIKLQRNTGICVDVVYENSPAFFANLSRGDVIIEINGENILNVDTYRSVTSKLSADDSVEIKYIRNGKEEKAEFKIF
;
A
#
# COMPACT_ATOMS: atom_id res chain seq x y z
N MET A 1 -18.93 53.00 -4.88
CA MET A 1 -19.83 52.72 -6.02
C MET A 1 -21.26 52.85 -5.54
N PHE A 2 -21.96 53.90 -5.96
CA PHE A 2 -23.36 54.14 -5.59
C PHE A 2 -24.26 53.97 -6.82
N PHE A 3 -25.39 53.28 -6.68
CA PHE A 3 -26.38 53.10 -7.76
C PHE A 3 -27.49 54.15 -7.58
N VAL A 4 -27.73 54.94 -8.62
CA VAL A 4 -28.89 55.84 -8.67
C VAL A 4 -29.69 55.52 -9.94
N PHE A 5 -30.95 55.06 -9.77
CA PHE A 5 -31.87 54.76 -10.87
C PHE A 5 -32.59 56.04 -11.31
N LYS A 6 -32.47 56.42 -12.57
CA LYS A 6 -33.14 57.59 -13.12
C LYS A 6 -34.41 57.24 -13.91
N ASN A 7 -34.51 56.01 -14.46
CA ASN A 7 -35.72 55.49 -15.12
C ASN A 7 -35.59 53.96 -15.36
N ARG A 8 -36.71 53.27 -15.71
CA ARG A 8 -36.79 51.83 -15.92
C ARG A 8 -35.84 51.25 -17.01
N THR A 9 -35.18 52.09 -17.78
CA THR A 9 -34.34 51.69 -18.94
C THR A 9 -32.91 52.18 -18.91
N GLN A 10 -32.47 53.00 -17.94
CA GLN A 10 -31.11 53.52 -17.85
C GLN A 10 -30.63 53.61 -16.41
N ALA A 11 -29.40 53.18 -16.16
CA ALA A 11 -28.71 53.29 -14.86
C ALA A 11 -27.48 54.20 -15.01
N ILE A 12 -27.24 55.03 -14.02
CA ILE A 12 -26.09 55.93 -13.97
C ILE A 12 -25.06 55.35 -13.04
N PHE A 13 -23.85 55.11 -13.56
CA PHE A 13 -22.70 54.67 -12.76
C PHE A 13 -21.78 55.86 -12.45
N LEU A 14 -21.54 56.09 -11.15
CA LEU A 14 -20.53 57.03 -10.69
C LEU A 14 -19.23 56.28 -10.36
N PHE A 15 -18.20 56.48 -11.18
CA PHE A 15 -16.86 55.97 -10.85
C PHE A 15 -16.08 57.07 -10.14
N PHE A 16 -15.71 56.85 -8.87
CA PHE A 16 -14.69 57.64 -8.20
C PHE A 16 -13.32 57.01 -8.45
N LYS A 17 -12.45 57.70 -9.15
CA LYS A 17 -11.05 57.37 -9.30
C LYS A 17 -10.28 58.14 -8.22
N GLU A 18 -9.77 57.43 -7.21
CA GLU A 18 -8.80 58.06 -6.30
C GLU A 18 -7.48 58.27 -7.02
N GLY A 19 -7.24 59.52 -7.39
CA GLY A 19 -5.98 60.01 -7.94
C GLY A 19 -5.93 61.51 -7.80
N LYS A 20 -4.89 62.02 -7.17
CA LYS A 20 -4.63 63.43 -6.97
C LYS A 20 -4.68 64.17 -8.31
N THR A 21 -5.75 64.83 -8.61
CA THR A 21 -5.90 66.14 -9.34
C THR A 21 -7.39 66.39 -9.58
N ASN A 22 -7.74 67.68 -9.41
CA ASN A 22 -9.02 68.31 -9.52
C ASN A 22 -10.08 67.72 -10.46
N GLY A 23 -11.14 67.33 -9.86
CA GLY A 23 -12.40 66.81 -10.20
C GLY A 23 -13.12 67.26 -11.43
N LEU A 24 -13.41 66.37 -12.30
CA LEU A 24 -14.61 66.30 -13.12
C LEU A 24 -15.06 64.84 -13.12
N ALA A 25 -16.25 64.63 -12.55
CA ALA A 25 -16.90 63.30 -12.65
C ALA A 25 -17.49 63.20 -14.07
N GLU A 26 -16.94 62.36 -14.93
CA GLU A 26 -17.58 62.03 -16.21
C GLU A 26 -18.77 61.15 -15.99
N LEU A 27 -19.92 61.62 -16.45
CA LEU A 27 -21.18 60.89 -16.41
C LEU A 27 -21.26 59.99 -17.66
N PHE A 28 -21.10 58.70 -17.50
CA PHE A 28 -21.33 57.77 -18.60
C PHE A 28 -22.74 57.16 -18.46
N LEU A 29 -23.58 57.36 -19.49
CA LEU A 29 -24.89 56.72 -19.65
C LEU A 29 -24.67 55.38 -20.38
N MET A 30 -24.82 54.29 -19.68
CA MET A 30 -24.79 52.94 -20.28
C MET A 30 -26.22 52.41 -20.48
N SER A 31 -26.48 51.77 -21.61
CA SER A 31 -27.75 51.07 -21.87
C SER A 31 -27.85 49.80 -21.01
N PHE A 32 -29.06 49.30 -20.83
CA PHE A 32 -29.30 48.02 -20.10
C PHE A 32 -28.56 46.83 -20.73
N ALA A 33 -28.36 46.87 -22.06
CA ALA A 33 -27.60 45.83 -22.78
C ALA A 33 -26.08 45.90 -22.42
N ASP A 34 -25.52 47.12 -22.27
CA ASP A 34 -24.11 47.28 -21.88
C ASP A 34 -23.84 46.82 -20.46
N ILE A 35 -24.84 46.95 -19.57
CA ILE A 35 -24.74 46.51 -18.17
C ILE A 35 -24.75 44.96 -18.10
N ILE A 36 -25.58 44.31 -18.90
CA ILE A 36 -25.65 42.86 -19.00
C ILE A 36 -24.32 42.33 -19.56
N TYR A 37 -23.83 42.92 -20.63
CA TYR A 37 -22.57 42.54 -21.27
C TYR A 37 -21.37 42.71 -20.33
N PHE A 38 -21.34 43.82 -19.57
CA PHE A 38 -20.30 44.07 -18.56
C PHE A 38 -20.36 43.07 -17.39
N LYS A 39 -21.58 42.62 -16.99
CA LYS A 39 -21.80 41.66 -15.96
C LYS A 39 -21.36 40.23 -16.41
N GLU A 40 -21.57 39.90 -17.69
CA GLU A 40 -21.08 38.62 -18.27
C GLU A 40 -19.56 38.63 -18.40
N ILE A 41 -18.92 39.72 -18.83
CA ILE A 41 -17.47 39.85 -18.88
C ILE A 41 -16.85 39.75 -17.47
N LEU A 42 -17.49 40.35 -16.45
CA LEU A 42 -17.02 40.29 -15.07
C LEU A 42 -17.13 38.87 -14.47
N THR A 43 -18.20 38.15 -14.80
CA THR A 43 -18.39 36.74 -14.41
C THR A 43 -17.40 35.83 -15.14
N MET A 44 -17.19 36.02 -16.44
CA MET A 44 -16.18 35.26 -17.21
C MET A 44 -14.76 35.49 -16.65
N LYS A 45 -14.39 36.75 -16.36
CA LYS A 45 -13.08 37.05 -15.74
C LYS A 45 -12.92 36.43 -14.37
N LYS A 46 -13.98 36.40 -13.53
CA LYS A 46 -13.96 35.71 -12.24
C LYS A 46 -13.82 34.21 -12.42
N THR A 47 -14.52 33.62 -13.38
CA THR A 47 -14.46 32.17 -13.65
C THR A 47 -13.08 31.77 -14.18
N ILE A 48 -12.49 32.57 -15.10
CA ILE A 48 -11.13 32.34 -15.61
C ILE A 48 -10.11 32.49 -14.49
N PHE A 49 -10.27 33.47 -13.59
CA PHE A 49 -9.37 33.68 -12.46
C PHE A 49 -9.46 32.55 -11.45
N ILE A 50 -10.66 32.04 -11.16
CA ILE A 50 -10.87 30.88 -10.28
C ILE A 50 -10.32 29.60 -10.94
N CYS A 51 -10.54 29.39 -12.24
CA CYS A 51 -9.96 28.26 -12.96
C CYS A 51 -8.42 28.34 -13.02
N SER A 52 -7.84 29.54 -13.18
CA SER A 52 -6.37 29.69 -13.16
C SER A 52 -5.77 29.44 -11.76
N ILE A 53 -6.46 29.82 -10.69
CA ILE A 53 -6.04 29.48 -9.31
C ILE A 53 -6.15 27.98 -9.07
N PHE A 54 -7.21 27.31 -9.56
CA PHE A 54 -7.34 25.85 -9.48
C PHE A 54 -6.28 25.13 -10.32
N LEU A 55 -5.94 25.65 -11.52
CA LEU A 55 -4.88 25.07 -12.35
C LEU A 55 -3.48 25.28 -11.72
N LEU A 56 -3.21 26.46 -11.14
CA LEU A 56 -1.96 26.70 -10.39
C LEU A 56 -1.92 25.87 -9.08
N GLY A 57 -3.04 25.71 -8.39
CA GLY A 57 -3.16 24.82 -7.22
C GLY A 57 -2.95 23.35 -7.58
N ALA A 58 -3.49 22.89 -8.71
CA ALA A 58 -3.28 21.54 -9.20
C ALA A 58 -1.84 21.27 -9.66
N MET A 59 -1.16 22.27 -10.22
CA MET A 59 0.27 22.13 -10.57
C MET A 59 1.21 22.17 -9.36
N SER A 60 0.79 22.74 -8.23
CA SER A 60 1.59 22.71 -6.99
C SER A 60 1.54 21.34 -6.28
N PHE A 61 0.62 20.46 -6.65
CA PHE A 61 0.54 19.08 -6.15
C PHE A 61 1.21 18.03 -7.05
N ILE A 62 1.83 18.45 -8.18
CA ILE A 62 2.81 17.62 -8.88
C ILE A 62 4.18 17.84 -8.20
N GLY A 63 4.24 17.75 -6.88
CA GLY A 63 5.45 17.40 -6.19
C GLY A 63 5.86 16.02 -6.71
N CYS A 64 7.13 15.80 -7.00
CA CYS A 64 7.66 14.46 -7.24
C CYS A 64 7.12 13.55 -6.16
N VAL A 65 6.11 12.75 -6.49
CA VAL A 65 5.78 11.57 -5.72
C VAL A 65 6.97 10.66 -5.95
N SER A 66 7.99 10.77 -5.10
CA SER A 66 8.99 9.72 -5.02
C SER A 66 8.18 8.48 -4.64
N THR A 67 7.97 7.59 -5.61
CA THR A 67 7.35 6.30 -5.35
C THR A 67 8.24 5.63 -4.33
N THR A 68 7.71 5.42 -3.14
CA THR A 68 8.41 4.75 -2.06
C THR A 68 8.73 3.32 -2.46
N SER A 69 9.71 2.70 -1.82
CA SER A 69 10.08 1.31 -2.12
C SER A 69 8.89 0.38 -1.92
N VAL A 70 8.08 0.60 -0.91
CA VAL A 70 6.85 -0.17 -0.64
C VAL A 70 5.88 -0.10 -1.82
N ALA A 71 5.59 1.10 -2.31
CA ALA A 71 4.68 1.30 -3.43
C ALA A 71 5.24 0.78 -4.76
N LYS A 72 6.54 0.95 -4.97
CA LYS A 72 7.24 0.54 -6.21
C LYS A 72 7.23 -0.98 -6.43
N PHE A 73 7.35 -1.75 -5.36
CA PHE A 73 7.46 -3.20 -5.41
C PHE A 73 6.17 -3.92 -4.97
N TYR A 74 5.06 -3.18 -4.87
CA TYR A 74 3.79 -3.75 -4.50
C TYR A 74 3.21 -4.66 -5.57
N THR A 75 2.81 -5.85 -5.14
CA THR A 75 2.05 -6.82 -5.94
C THR A 75 0.68 -6.97 -5.30
N GLU A 76 -0.35 -6.63 -6.04
CA GLU A 76 -1.74 -6.80 -5.62
C GLU A 76 -2.16 -8.26 -5.82
N LEU A 77 -2.67 -8.89 -4.77
CA LEU A 77 -3.21 -10.26 -4.81
C LEU A 77 -4.73 -10.24 -4.93
N GLN A 78 -5.36 -9.25 -4.29
CA GLN A 78 -6.79 -9.07 -4.31
C GLN A 78 -7.12 -7.58 -4.44
N PRO A 79 -7.93 -7.18 -5.44
CA PRO A 79 -8.41 -5.80 -5.57
C PRO A 79 -9.21 -5.39 -4.33
N ILE A 80 -8.96 -4.20 -3.81
CA ILE A 80 -9.65 -3.73 -2.59
C ILE A 80 -11.15 -3.59 -2.79
N GLU A 81 -11.60 -3.37 -4.02
CA GLU A 81 -13.01 -3.27 -4.37
C GLU A 81 -13.76 -4.58 -4.14
N SER A 82 -13.06 -5.72 -4.19
CA SER A 82 -13.62 -7.05 -3.90
C SER A 82 -13.70 -7.36 -2.41
N VAL A 83 -13.05 -6.56 -1.56
CA VAL A 83 -13.08 -6.69 -0.10
C VAL A 83 -14.33 -5.97 0.42
N PRO A 84 -15.14 -6.58 1.30
CA PRO A 84 -16.28 -5.91 1.95
C PRO A 84 -15.85 -4.62 2.64
N GLU A 85 -16.68 -3.57 2.59
CA GLU A 85 -16.34 -2.24 3.10
C GLU A 85 -16.03 -2.26 4.61
N GLU A 86 -16.76 -3.04 5.38
CA GLU A 86 -16.53 -3.22 6.82
C GLU A 86 -15.20 -3.90 7.17
N CYS A 87 -14.60 -4.62 6.21
CA CYS A 87 -13.29 -5.25 6.38
C CYS A 87 -12.13 -4.31 6.04
N ARG A 88 -12.41 -3.23 5.29
CA ARG A 88 -11.38 -2.25 4.92
C ARG A 88 -11.03 -1.35 6.10
N LEU A 89 -9.88 -0.71 6.02
CA LEU A 89 -9.50 0.34 6.97
C LEU A 89 -10.45 1.53 6.83
N ALA A 90 -11.05 1.97 7.94
CA ALA A 90 -11.88 3.17 7.94
C ALA A 90 -11.02 4.45 7.86
N GLU A 91 -11.56 5.55 7.32
CA GLU A 91 -10.81 6.81 7.12
C GLU A 91 -10.16 7.35 8.40
N ASN A 92 -10.82 7.17 9.54
CA ASN A 92 -10.34 7.66 10.85
C ASN A 92 -9.56 6.59 11.64
N GLU A 93 -9.35 5.41 11.08
CA GLU A 93 -8.62 4.32 11.73
C GLU A 93 -7.12 4.38 11.39
N THR A 94 -6.29 4.06 12.37
CA THR A 94 -4.85 3.90 12.15
C THR A 94 -4.53 2.43 11.94
N PRO A 95 -3.89 2.05 10.83
CA PRO A 95 -3.51 0.67 10.57
C PRO A 95 -2.45 0.23 11.59
N LYS A 96 -2.45 -1.06 11.92
CA LYS A 96 -1.44 -1.66 12.79
C LYS A 96 -0.29 -2.20 11.95
N VAL A 97 0.94 -1.81 12.27
CA VAL A 97 2.15 -2.23 11.56
C VAL A 97 3.07 -2.93 12.54
N PHE A 98 3.47 -4.16 12.24
CA PHE A 98 4.31 -4.99 13.09
C PHE A 98 5.59 -5.41 12.35
N CYS A 99 6.72 -5.37 13.07
CA CYS A 99 7.96 -6.00 12.62
C CYS A 99 7.95 -7.48 13.01
N SER A 100 8.35 -8.34 12.09
CA SER A 100 8.37 -9.79 12.24
C SER A 100 9.80 -10.33 12.17
N ASP A 101 10.13 -11.18 13.11
CA ASP A 101 11.38 -11.98 13.08
C ASP A 101 11.18 -13.28 12.28
N ASP A 102 9.96 -13.84 12.29
CA ASP A 102 9.56 -15.02 11.53
C ASP A 102 8.26 -14.78 10.75
N ILE A 103 8.42 -14.18 9.58
CA ILE A 103 7.30 -13.80 8.71
C ILE A 103 6.41 -15.00 8.34
N GLN A 104 6.95 -16.22 8.27
CA GLN A 104 6.16 -17.40 7.91
C GLN A 104 5.22 -17.84 9.04
N SER A 105 5.69 -17.77 10.28
CA SER A 105 4.84 -18.02 11.45
C SER A 105 3.75 -16.97 11.58
N ASP A 106 4.09 -15.69 11.34
CA ASP A 106 3.11 -14.62 11.45
C ASP A 106 2.07 -14.65 10.32
N LEU A 107 2.48 -15.02 9.10
CA LEU A 107 1.55 -15.24 7.99
C LEU A 107 0.56 -16.37 8.32
N TYR A 108 1.06 -17.47 8.91
CA TYR A 108 0.20 -18.57 9.36
C TYR A 108 -0.78 -18.09 10.44
N PHE A 109 -0.27 -17.37 11.47
CA PHE A 109 -1.09 -16.82 12.54
C PHE A 109 -2.19 -15.89 12.01
N MET A 110 -1.88 -15.01 11.09
CA MET A 110 -2.86 -14.10 10.50
C MET A 110 -3.93 -14.86 9.73
N ARG A 111 -3.55 -15.85 8.91
CA ARG A 111 -4.51 -16.67 8.15
C ARG A 111 -5.40 -17.49 9.06
N SER A 112 -4.85 -18.12 10.10
CA SER A 112 -5.62 -18.90 11.08
C SER A 112 -6.63 -18.03 11.85
N ASN A 113 -6.34 -16.75 12.03
CA ASN A 113 -7.21 -15.75 12.67
C ASN A 113 -8.09 -14.98 11.67
N TYR A 114 -8.39 -15.55 10.52
CA TYR A 114 -9.29 -14.97 9.50
C TYR A 114 -8.81 -13.64 8.91
N PHE A 115 -7.52 -13.41 8.84
CA PHE A 115 -6.96 -12.31 8.06
C PHE A 115 -6.57 -12.78 6.66
N GLN A 116 -6.91 -11.99 5.66
CA GLN A 116 -6.54 -12.25 4.28
C GLN A 116 -5.50 -11.26 3.79
N VAL A 117 -4.50 -11.77 3.06
CA VAL A 117 -3.50 -10.94 2.38
C VAL A 117 -4.14 -10.32 1.14
N ILE A 118 -4.14 -9.00 1.05
CA ILE A 118 -4.61 -8.26 -0.13
C ILE A 118 -3.48 -7.94 -1.11
N GLY A 119 -2.24 -7.96 -0.63
CA GLY A 119 -1.05 -7.73 -1.44
C GLY A 119 0.21 -7.78 -0.61
N TYR A 120 1.35 -7.73 -1.31
CA TYR A 120 2.66 -7.72 -0.67
C TYR A 120 3.66 -6.88 -1.44
N SER A 121 4.73 -6.45 -0.77
CA SER A 121 5.88 -5.81 -1.38
C SER A 121 7.15 -6.55 -0.96
N ALA A 122 8.04 -6.85 -1.90
CA ALA A 122 9.30 -7.52 -1.61
C ALA A 122 10.43 -6.91 -2.43
N TRP A 123 11.53 -6.52 -1.76
CA TRP A 123 12.70 -5.95 -2.45
C TRP A 123 13.98 -6.17 -1.65
N ASN A 124 15.13 -6.00 -2.32
CA ASN A 124 16.43 -5.89 -1.68
C ASN A 124 16.93 -4.45 -1.84
N GLY A 125 17.22 -3.78 -0.75
CA GLY A 125 17.60 -2.37 -0.74
C GLY A 125 18.62 -2.02 0.34
N PRO A 126 19.13 -0.78 0.33
CA PRO A 126 19.89 -0.22 1.44
C PRO A 126 19.03 -0.16 2.70
N ASP A 127 19.62 0.27 3.80
CA ASP A 127 18.85 0.53 5.01
C ASP A 127 17.86 1.67 4.77
N GLU A 128 16.57 1.34 4.68
CA GLU A 128 15.48 2.31 4.44
C GLU A 128 15.26 3.24 5.65
N ASN A 129 15.83 2.90 6.81
CA ASN A 129 15.76 3.75 7.98
C ASN A 129 16.74 4.94 7.91
N GLY A 130 17.78 4.88 7.06
CA GLY A 130 18.70 5.97 6.75
C GLY A 130 18.97 6.95 7.91
N ALA A 131 19.05 8.24 7.61
CA ALA A 131 19.19 9.30 8.60
C ALA A 131 17.90 9.58 9.42
N GLY A 132 16.76 8.98 9.06
CA GLY A 132 15.46 9.17 9.70
C GLY A 132 15.10 8.19 10.81
N GLY A 133 15.92 7.14 11.04
CA GLY A 133 15.68 6.13 12.07
C GLY A 133 14.63 5.06 11.68
N GLU A 134 14.32 4.14 12.60
CA GLU A 134 13.39 3.01 12.36
C GLU A 134 11.98 3.42 11.97
N ASP A 135 11.55 4.62 12.35
CA ASP A 135 10.20 5.12 12.11
C ASP A 135 9.92 5.39 10.62
N CYS A 136 10.95 5.54 9.77
CA CYS A 136 10.76 5.94 8.38
C CYS A 136 10.05 4.86 7.56
N LEU A 137 10.51 3.61 7.62
CA LEU A 137 9.89 2.48 6.94
C LEU A 137 8.49 2.19 7.49
N GLN A 138 8.32 2.24 8.81
CA GLN A 138 7.02 1.99 9.45
C GLN A 138 5.99 3.07 9.07
N ASN A 139 6.41 4.33 8.97
CA ASN A 139 5.55 5.43 8.52
C ASN A 139 5.16 5.28 7.05
N GLU A 140 6.09 4.85 6.19
CA GLU A 140 5.83 4.55 4.79
C GLU A 140 4.79 3.43 4.64
N ILE A 141 4.98 2.32 5.36
CA ILE A 141 4.04 1.19 5.37
C ILE A 141 2.67 1.64 5.88
N THR A 142 2.64 2.43 6.97
CA THR A 142 1.40 2.99 7.54
C THR A 142 0.63 3.84 6.53
N TYR A 143 1.35 4.71 5.82
CA TYR A 143 0.77 5.53 4.76
C TYR A 143 0.22 4.67 3.62
N PHE A 144 0.97 3.67 3.19
CA PHE A 144 0.56 2.77 2.12
C PHE A 144 -0.64 1.89 2.51
N CYS A 145 -0.74 1.44 3.77
CA CYS A 145 -1.91 0.78 4.30
C CYS A 145 -3.17 1.63 4.13
N LYS A 146 -3.11 2.93 4.43
CA LYS A 146 -4.22 3.87 4.24
C LYS A 146 -4.63 3.98 2.77
N GLN A 147 -3.67 4.02 1.85
CA GLN A 147 -3.95 4.06 0.42
C GLN A 147 -4.62 2.78 -0.09
N LYS A 148 -4.23 1.63 0.45
CA LYS A 148 -4.72 0.31 0.03
C LYS A 148 -5.88 -0.23 0.87
N GLY A 149 -6.31 0.50 1.90
CA GLY A 149 -7.39 0.06 2.78
C GLY A 149 -7.02 -1.13 3.68
N ALA A 150 -5.73 -1.41 3.88
CA ALA A 150 -5.25 -2.48 4.73
C ALA A 150 -5.34 -2.09 6.20
N ARG A 151 -5.87 -2.96 7.07
CA ARG A 151 -5.94 -2.72 8.52
C ARG A 151 -4.68 -3.12 9.26
N VAL A 152 -3.97 -4.12 8.74
CA VAL A 152 -2.74 -4.64 9.34
C VAL A 152 -1.69 -4.80 8.27
N ALA A 153 -0.45 -4.48 8.61
CA ALA A 153 0.72 -4.87 7.83
C ALA A 153 1.77 -5.55 8.73
N ILE A 154 2.41 -6.56 8.19
CA ILE A 154 3.53 -7.23 8.84
C ILE A 154 4.72 -7.11 7.91
N TYR A 155 5.86 -6.71 8.43
CA TYR A 155 7.08 -6.60 7.64
C TYR A 155 8.25 -7.30 8.30
N SER A 156 9.18 -7.80 7.49
CA SER A 156 10.48 -8.29 7.94
C SER A 156 11.61 -7.52 7.26
N LYS A 157 12.74 -7.40 7.96
CA LYS A 157 13.96 -6.78 7.49
C LYS A 157 15.12 -7.71 7.82
N LYS A 158 15.71 -8.35 6.82
CA LYS A 158 16.81 -9.32 7.01
C LYS A 158 18.06 -8.85 6.28
N TYR A 159 19.17 -8.70 7.01
CA TYR A 159 20.47 -8.37 6.43
C TYR A 159 20.89 -9.41 5.39
N THR A 160 21.46 -8.95 4.28
CA THR A 160 21.96 -9.82 3.21
C THR A 160 23.45 -9.68 2.98
N ASP A 161 23.91 -8.46 2.68
CA ASP A 161 25.30 -8.19 2.34
C ASP A 161 25.67 -6.73 2.58
N THR A 162 26.97 -6.43 2.50
CA THR A 162 27.49 -5.07 2.54
C THR A 162 28.18 -4.78 1.21
N ARG A 163 27.71 -3.75 0.50
CA ARG A 163 28.30 -3.30 -0.76
C ARG A 163 29.24 -2.14 -0.53
N ASN A 164 30.47 -2.29 -1.01
CA ASN A 164 31.48 -1.25 -0.98
C ASN A 164 31.67 -0.68 -2.39
N GLY A 165 31.93 0.60 -2.48
CA GLY A 165 32.21 1.25 -3.75
C GLY A 165 33.09 2.48 -3.57
N ILE A 166 33.55 3.01 -4.69
CA ILE A 166 34.35 4.23 -4.74
C ILE A 166 33.63 5.22 -5.65
N TYR A 167 33.53 6.47 -5.23
CA TYR A 167 33.05 7.56 -6.06
C TYR A 167 34.07 8.70 -6.04
N SER A 168 34.16 9.43 -7.16
CA SER A 168 35.08 10.56 -7.28
C SER A 168 34.30 11.87 -7.20
N VAL A 169 34.76 12.74 -6.34
CA VAL A 169 34.23 14.12 -6.20
C VAL A 169 35.15 15.06 -6.94
N PRO A 170 34.66 15.86 -7.91
CA PRO A 170 35.46 16.88 -8.55
C PRO A 170 35.78 18.01 -7.57
N LEU A 171 37.06 18.36 -7.48
CA LEU A 171 37.55 19.52 -6.78
C LEU A 171 38.03 20.56 -7.80
N ILE A 172 37.35 21.71 -7.84
CA ILE A 172 37.70 22.81 -8.70
C ILE A 172 38.72 23.69 -7.98
N ASN A 173 39.93 23.75 -8.54
CA ASN A 173 40.99 24.63 -8.03
C ASN A 173 41.08 25.85 -8.92
N ASN A 174 40.93 27.00 -8.34
CA ASN A 174 41.08 28.31 -9.03
C ASN A 174 42.52 28.74 -8.93
N HIS A 175 43.17 29.00 -10.08
CA HIS A 175 44.51 29.50 -10.17
C HIS A 175 44.48 30.94 -10.71
N TYR A 176 45.33 31.78 -10.17
CA TYR A 176 45.45 33.19 -10.59
C TYR A 176 46.89 33.43 -10.99
N TYR A 177 47.13 34.12 -12.09
CA TYR A 177 48.46 34.59 -12.47
C TYR A 177 48.33 35.99 -13.06
N THR A 178 49.43 36.79 -12.95
CA THR A 178 49.51 38.12 -13.53
C THR A 178 50.44 38.05 -14.73
N ASP A 179 49.96 38.60 -15.86
CA ASP A 179 50.76 38.64 -17.08
C ASP A 179 51.84 39.74 -17.02
N SER A 180 52.68 39.82 -18.06
CA SER A 180 53.80 40.82 -18.17
C SER A 180 53.32 42.26 -18.22
N ASN A 181 52.02 42.51 -18.47
CA ASN A 181 51.41 43.83 -18.55
C ASN A 181 50.70 44.20 -17.22
N GLY A 182 50.78 43.34 -16.19
CA GLY A 182 50.18 43.56 -14.87
C GLY A 182 48.69 43.17 -14.78
N TYR A 183 48.10 42.52 -15.78
CA TYR A 183 46.72 42.05 -15.73
C TYR A 183 46.62 40.70 -15.06
N MET A 184 45.66 40.58 -14.14
CA MET A 184 45.37 39.30 -13.44
C MET A 184 44.46 38.42 -14.29
N HIS A 185 44.90 37.21 -14.51
CA HIS A 185 44.13 36.14 -15.20
C HIS A 185 43.82 35.03 -14.24
N SER A 186 42.72 34.30 -14.50
CA SER A 186 42.36 33.12 -13.74
C SER A 186 42.06 31.95 -14.68
N TYR A 187 42.44 30.75 -14.25
CA TYR A 187 42.02 29.52 -14.89
C TYR A 187 41.69 28.48 -13.81
N ASN A 188 40.82 27.52 -14.15
CA ASN A 188 40.38 26.49 -13.26
C ASN A 188 40.98 25.13 -13.67
N THR A 189 41.47 24.39 -12.69
CA THR A 189 41.81 22.97 -12.90
C THR A 189 40.87 22.13 -12.08
N THR A 190 40.46 21.00 -12.62
CA THR A 190 39.65 20.02 -11.90
C THR A 190 40.50 18.84 -11.51
N SER A 191 40.63 18.60 -10.22
CA SER A 191 41.15 17.35 -9.68
C SER A 191 40.01 16.49 -9.14
N TYR A 192 40.27 15.22 -8.91
CA TYR A 192 39.25 14.29 -8.40
C TYR A 192 39.74 13.66 -7.11
N ILE A 193 38.90 13.71 -6.08
CA ILE A 193 39.17 13.03 -4.80
C ILE A 193 38.32 11.75 -4.79
N ALA A 194 38.98 10.61 -4.65
CA ALA A 194 38.30 9.33 -4.48
C ALA A 194 37.85 9.16 -3.04
N ASN A 195 36.55 8.93 -2.87
CA ASN A 195 35.96 8.57 -1.58
C ASN A 195 35.36 7.17 -1.66
N SER A 196 35.50 6.40 -0.58
CA SER A 196 34.85 5.09 -0.46
C SER A 196 33.52 5.21 0.30
N TYR A 197 32.59 4.34 -0.03
CA TYR A 197 31.35 4.16 0.74
C TYR A 197 31.13 2.67 1.01
N SER A 198 30.37 2.41 2.06
CA SER A 198 29.92 1.09 2.48
C SER A 198 28.43 1.17 2.78
N VAL A 199 27.63 0.29 2.16
CA VAL A 199 26.17 0.27 2.31
C VAL A 199 25.71 -1.13 2.66
N ASN A 200 25.10 -1.29 3.84
CA ASN A 200 24.43 -2.51 4.23
C ASN A 200 23.14 -2.66 3.44
N ARG A 201 22.88 -3.88 2.99
CA ARG A 201 21.67 -4.23 2.25
C ARG A 201 20.83 -5.23 3.01
N TYR A 202 19.54 -5.13 2.81
CA TYR A 202 18.54 -5.94 3.49
C TYR A 202 17.50 -6.45 2.48
N ASN A 203 16.98 -7.63 2.73
CA ASN A 203 15.73 -8.07 2.14
C ASN A 203 14.58 -7.56 3.00
N TYR A 204 13.61 -6.94 2.36
CA TYR A 204 12.39 -6.47 2.93
C TYR A 204 11.22 -7.27 2.36
N ASP A 205 10.35 -7.75 3.23
CA ASP A 205 9.07 -8.36 2.88
C ASP A 205 7.99 -7.66 3.69
N VAL A 206 6.94 -7.17 3.03
CA VAL A 206 5.81 -6.48 3.64
C VAL A 206 4.53 -7.11 3.14
N TYR A 207 3.66 -7.56 4.03
CA TYR A 207 2.36 -8.14 3.70
C TYR A 207 1.24 -7.28 4.27
N PHE A 208 0.20 -7.06 3.47
CA PHE A 208 -0.94 -6.20 3.79
C PHE A 208 -2.19 -7.06 3.96
N PHE A 209 -2.90 -6.85 5.09
CA PHE A 209 -4.01 -7.69 5.49
C PHE A 209 -5.28 -6.88 5.75
N VAL A 210 -6.40 -7.55 5.50
CA VAL A 210 -7.72 -7.16 5.97
C VAL A 210 -8.31 -8.29 6.79
N PRO A 211 -9.06 -8.02 7.88
CA PRO A 211 -9.82 -9.06 8.57
C PRO A 211 -10.99 -9.46 7.70
N TYR A 212 -11.24 -10.75 7.60
CA TYR A 212 -12.46 -11.27 7.01
C TYR A 212 -13.39 -11.71 8.12
N ASN A 213 -14.60 -11.20 8.14
CA ASN A 213 -15.63 -11.77 8.98
C ASN A 213 -15.98 -13.17 8.46
N GLN A 214 -16.24 -14.13 9.36
CA GLN A 214 -16.63 -15.50 9.02
C GLN A 214 -17.82 -15.57 8.07
N SER A 215 -18.68 -14.55 8.04
CA SER A 215 -19.79 -14.44 7.09
C SER A 215 -19.36 -14.26 5.63
N TYR A 216 -18.14 -13.76 5.38
CA TYR A 216 -17.59 -13.51 4.03
C TYR A 216 -16.63 -14.61 3.57
N ILE A 217 -15.92 -15.22 4.49
CA ILE A 217 -15.14 -16.41 4.18
C ILE A 217 -16.09 -17.61 4.25
N LYS A 218 -16.23 -18.30 3.13
CA LYS A 218 -16.83 -19.62 3.16
C LYS A 218 -15.83 -20.56 3.85
N VAL A 219 -15.82 -20.52 5.19
CA VAL A 219 -14.94 -21.38 6.00
C VAL A 219 -15.24 -22.82 5.59
N PRO A 220 -14.21 -23.59 5.22
CA PRO A 220 -14.40 -25.01 4.93
C PRO A 220 -15.06 -25.68 6.14
N LYS A 221 -16.01 -26.60 5.92
CA LYS A 221 -16.79 -27.25 6.98
C LYS A 221 -15.93 -27.84 8.11
N ILE A 222 -14.77 -28.37 7.75
CA ILE A 222 -13.79 -28.91 8.72
C ILE A 222 -12.94 -27.80 9.33
N GLY A 223 -12.75 -26.65 8.62
CA GLY A 223 -11.98 -25.52 9.10
C GLY A 223 -10.48 -25.62 8.83
N ILE A 224 -10.09 -26.15 7.67
CA ILE A 224 -8.70 -26.19 7.21
C ILE A 224 -8.55 -25.64 5.80
N GLU A 225 -7.39 -25.03 5.52
CA GLU A 225 -6.85 -24.92 4.17
C GLU A 225 -5.85 -26.05 3.93
N PHE A 226 -5.78 -26.50 2.69
CA PHE A 226 -5.02 -27.68 2.35
C PHE A 226 -4.45 -27.58 0.93
N ARG A 227 -3.42 -28.37 0.68
CA ARG A 227 -2.79 -28.50 -0.64
C ARG A 227 -2.50 -29.97 -0.93
N ASP A 228 -2.26 -30.29 -2.20
CA ASP A 228 -1.68 -31.57 -2.56
C ASP A 228 -0.26 -31.73 -1.98
N LEU A 229 0.17 -32.96 -1.82
CA LEU A 229 1.53 -33.26 -1.41
C LEU A 229 2.51 -32.77 -2.48
N ASP A 230 3.47 -31.97 -2.08
CA ASP A 230 4.59 -31.59 -2.95
C ASP A 230 5.66 -32.71 -3.03
N SER A 231 6.72 -32.47 -3.81
CA SER A 231 7.78 -33.46 -3.98
C SER A 231 8.53 -33.75 -2.69
N ALA A 232 8.70 -32.76 -1.81
CA ALA A 232 9.38 -32.93 -0.54
C ALA A 232 8.53 -33.77 0.45
N ASP A 233 7.22 -33.48 0.51
CA ASP A 233 6.27 -34.26 1.31
C ASP A 233 6.25 -35.72 0.88
N ARG A 234 6.17 -35.99 -0.44
CA ARG A 234 6.15 -37.37 -0.99
C ARG A 234 7.41 -38.15 -0.67
N ILE A 235 8.56 -37.52 -0.78
CA ILE A 235 9.86 -38.14 -0.44
C ILE A 235 9.92 -38.42 1.06
N LYS A 236 9.57 -37.42 1.90
CA LYS A 236 9.61 -37.54 3.37
C LYS A 236 8.69 -38.63 3.89
N LEU A 237 7.49 -38.73 3.33
CA LEU A 237 6.46 -39.68 3.79
C LEU A 237 6.47 -40.99 3.02
N GLN A 238 7.28 -41.11 1.96
CA GLN A 238 7.29 -42.28 1.02
C GLN A 238 5.87 -42.59 0.52
N ARG A 239 5.08 -41.54 0.25
CA ARG A 239 3.66 -41.62 -0.09
C ARG A 239 3.29 -40.60 -1.17
N ASN A 240 2.42 -41.02 -2.10
CA ASN A 240 1.95 -40.15 -3.19
C ASN A 240 0.52 -39.66 -2.99
N THR A 241 -0.19 -40.12 -1.96
CA THR A 241 -1.61 -39.85 -1.73
C THR A 241 -1.83 -39.15 -0.40
N GLY A 242 -2.89 -38.36 -0.31
CA GLY A 242 -3.24 -37.54 0.84
C GLY A 242 -3.22 -36.04 0.50
N ILE A 243 -3.64 -35.23 1.44
CA ILE A 243 -3.56 -33.75 1.38
C ILE A 243 -2.82 -33.24 2.60
N CYS A 244 -2.00 -32.23 2.41
CA CYS A 244 -1.29 -31.56 3.50
C CYS A 244 -2.13 -30.40 4.05
N VAL A 245 -2.30 -30.35 5.35
CA VAL A 245 -2.93 -29.21 6.05
C VAL A 245 -1.98 -28.02 6.01
N ASP A 246 -2.43 -26.91 5.43
CA ASP A 246 -1.65 -25.67 5.31
C ASP A 246 -2.05 -24.66 6.39
N VAL A 247 -3.36 -24.52 6.66
CA VAL A 247 -3.88 -23.66 7.73
C VAL A 247 -4.99 -24.39 8.48
N VAL A 248 -5.02 -24.23 9.79
CA VAL A 248 -6.16 -24.59 10.65
C VAL A 248 -6.76 -23.29 11.16
N TYR A 249 -8.04 -23.08 10.88
CA TYR A 249 -8.74 -21.88 11.34
C TYR A 249 -9.05 -21.97 12.83
N GLU A 250 -8.82 -20.87 13.54
CA GLU A 250 -9.19 -20.79 14.96
C GLU A 250 -10.68 -21.03 15.19
N ASN A 251 -11.01 -21.68 16.30
CA ASN A 251 -12.38 -22.02 16.68
C ASN A 251 -13.12 -22.90 15.64
N SER A 252 -12.41 -23.59 14.76
CA SER A 252 -13.00 -24.55 13.81
C SER A 252 -13.08 -25.96 14.39
N PRO A 253 -13.86 -26.88 13.79
CA PRO A 253 -13.85 -28.31 14.17
C PRO A 253 -12.45 -28.90 14.16
N ALA A 254 -11.64 -28.63 13.15
CA ALA A 254 -10.26 -29.07 13.04
C ALA A 254 -9.37 -28.54 14.17
N PHE A 255 -9.59 -27.29 14.60
CA PHE A 255 -8.86 -26.69 15.71
C PHE A 255 -9.14 -27.43 17.02
N PHE A 256 -10.41 -27.67 17.33
CA PHE A 256 -10.78 -28.41 18.54
C PHE A 256 -10.37 -29.90 18.49
N ALA A 257 -10.23 -30.47 17.29
CA ALA A 257 -9.67 -31.79 17.06
C ALA A 257 -8.13 -31.83 17.15
N ASN A 258 -7.49 -30.71 17.47
CA ASN A 258 -6.04 -30.57 17.57
C ASN A 258 -5.29 -30.93 16.26
N LEU A 259 -5.91 -30.71 15.09
CA LEU A 259 -5.20 -30.79 13.84
C LEU A 259 -4.22 -29.61 13.74
N SER A 260 -3.12 -29.80 13.04
CA SER A 260 -2.04 -28.84 12.94
C SER A 260 -1.52 -28.71 11.52
N ARG A 261 -0.88 -27.58 11.23
CA ARG A 261 -0.15 -27.39 9.97
C ARG A 261 0.87 -28.50 9.76
N GLY A 262 0.89 -29.05 8.56
CA GLY A 262 1.81 -30.14 8.18
C GLY A 262 1.26 -31.55 8.44
N ASP A 263 0.09 -31.68 9.05
CA ASP A 263 -0.61 -32.98 9.09
C ASP A 263 -1.00 -33.41 7.69
N VAL A 264 -0.89 -34.68 7.39
CA VAL A 264 -1.31 -35.21 6.09
C VAL A 264 -2.54 -36.09 6.28
N ILE A 265 -3.68 -35.60 5.84
CA ILE A 265 -4.95 -36.31 5.89
C ILE A 265 -4.95 -37.40 4.83
N ILE A 266 -5.23 -38.66 5.26
CA ILE A 266 -5.17 -39.86 4.43
C ILE A 266 -6.51 -40.58 4.31
N GLU A 267 -7.42 -40.38 5.28
CA GLU A 267 -8.74 -41.00 5.29
C GLU A 267 -9.74 -40.11 6.05
N ILE A 268 -10.98 -40.05 5.61
CA ILE A 268 -12.11 -39.40 6.28
C ILE A 268 -13.29 -40.35 6.26
N ASN A 269 -13.83 -40.70 7.44
CA ASN A 269 -14.97 -41.62 7.62
C ASN A 269 -14.81 -42.95 6.86
N GLY A 270 -13.59 -43.49 6.82
CA GLY A 270 -13.27 -44.74 6.10
C GLY A 270 -13.03 -44.55 4.60
N GLU A 271 -13.27 -43.38 4.02
CA GLU A 271 -12.96 -43.08 2.62
C GLU A 271 -11.51 -42.57 2.47
N ASN A 272 -10.71 -43.22 1.63
CA ASN A 272 -9.32 -42.83 1.38
C ASN A 272 -9.24 -41.50 0.66
N ILE A 273 -8.39 -40.59 1.16
CA ILE A 273 -8.09 -39.30 0.53
C ILE A 273 -6.84 -39.44 -0.34
N LEU A 274 -7.02 -39.35 -1.65
CA LEU A 274 -5.92 -39.49 -2.60
C LEU A 274 -5.28 -38.15 -2.96
N ASN A 275 -6.09 -37.10 -3.10
CA ASN A 275 -5.73 -35.77 -3.53
C ASN A 275 -6.80 -34.76 -3.09
N VAL A 276 -6.63 -33.48 -3.49
CA VAL A 276 -7.55 -32.38 -3.24
C VAL A 276 -8.97 -32.67 -3.75
N ASP A 277 -9.12 -33.31 -4.92
CA ASP A 277 -10.44 -33.56 -5.50
C ASP A 277 -11.23 -34.60 -4.71
N THR A 278 -10.56 -35.67 -4.26
CA THR A 278 -11.19 -36.69 -3.38
C THR A 278 -11.58 -36.08 -2.03
N TYR A 279 -10.72 -35.25 -1.44
CA TYR A 279 -11.05 -34.51 -0.22
C TYR A 279 -12.29 -33.64 -0.38
N ARG A 280 -12.37 -32.85 -1.45
CA ARG A 280 -13.55 -31.99 -1.75
C ARG A 280 -14.81 -32.83 -1.93
N SER A 281 -14.71 -33.94 -2.65
CA SER A 281 -15.84 -34.85 -2.86
C SER A 281 -16.37 -35.41 -1.54
N VAL A 282 -15.50 -35.88 -0.65
CA VAL A 282 -15.89 -36.43 0.66
C VAL A 282 -16.48 -35.35 1.55
N THR A 283 -15.79 -34.18 1.68
CA THR A 283 -16.24 -33.12 2.57
C THR A 283 -17.49 -32.39 2.08
N SER A 284 -17.80 -32.41 0.78
CA SER A 284 -19.04 -31.85 0.25
C SER A 284 -20.29 -32.58 0.81
N LYS A 285 -20.18 -33.85 1.13
CA LYS A 285 -21.27 -34.67 1.66
C LYS A 285 -21.57 -34.41 3.13
N LEU A 286 -20.62 -33.82 3.88
CA LEU A 286 -20.75 -33.56 5.31
C LEU A 286 -21.79 -32.47 5.57
N SER A 287 -22.51 -32.58 6.67
CA SER A 287 -23.52 -31.64 7.15
C SER A 287 -23.17 -31.16 8.58
N ALA A 288 -23.84 -30.12 9.04
CA ALA A 288 -23.76 -29.74 10.45
C ALA A 288 -24.22 -30.89 11.34
N ASP A 289 -23.63 -31.03 12.51
CA ASP A 289 -23.81 -32.08 13.50
C ASP A 289 -23.27 -33.47 13.11
N ASP A 290 -22.74 -33.65 11.87
CA ASP A 290 -22.11 -34.94 11.50
C ASP A 290 -20.85 -35.16 12.35
N SER A 291 -20.68 -36.44 12.83
CA SER A 291 -19.41 -36.89 13.41
C SER A 291 -18.46 -37.28 12.29
N VAL A 292 -17.24 -36.81 12.39
CA VAL A 292 -16.19 -37.04 11.39
C VAL A 292 -14.99 -37.68 12.06
N GLU A 293 -14.58 -38.86 11.59
CA GLU A 293 -13.29 -39.48 11.92
C GLU A 293 -12.28 -39.15 10.81
N ILE A 294 -11.12 -38.59 11.19
CA ILE A 294 -10.00 -38.33 10.27
C ILE A 294 -8.81 -39.17 10.70
N LYS A 295 -8.20 -39.91 9.74
CA LYS A 295 -6.85 -40.45 9.92
C LYS A 295 -5.85 -39.53 9.20
N TYR A 296 -4.78 -39.23 9.90
CA TYR A 296 -3.73 -38.33 9.38
C TYR A 296 -2.34 -38.81 9.81
N ILE A 297 -1.32 -38.32 9.11
CA ILE A 297 0.07 -38.59 9.44
C ILE A 297 0.67 -37.31 10.02
N ARG A 298 1.20 -37.43 11.25
CA ARG A 298 1.97 -36.37 11.93
C ARG A 298 3.35 -36.90 12.31
N ASN A 299 4.40 -36.24 11.86
CA ASN A 299 5.78 -36.67 12.13
C ASN A 299 6.08 -38.12 11.76
N GLY A 300 5.48 -38.60 10.65
CA GLY A 300 5.63 -39.97 10.15
C GLY A 300 4.83 -41.04 10.90
N LYS A 301 3.99 -40.65 11.86
CA LYS A 301 3.10 -41.56 12.59
C LYS A 301 1.66 -41.32 12.17
N GLU A 302 0.92 -42.42 12.01
CA GLU A 302 -0.53 -42.37 11.80
C GLU A 302 -1.24 -42.10 13.13
N GLU A 303 -2.14 -41.10 13.10
CA GLU A 303 -2.98 -40.68 14.21
C GLU A 303 -4.43 -40.56 13.75
N LYS A 304 -5.35 -40.48 14.71
CA LYS A 304 -6.77 -40.27 14.45
C LYS A 304 -7.31 -39.13 15.27
N ALA A 305 -8.25 -38.40 14.69
CA ALA A 305 -9.04 -37.40 15.38
C ALA A 305 -10.53 -37.63 15.06
N GLU A 306 -11.38 -37.40 16.04
CA GLU A 306 -12.84 -37.45 15.91
C GLU A 306 -13.43 -36.13 16.41
N PHE A 307 -14.34 -35.56 15.64
CA PHE A 307 -15.00 -34.29 15.98
C PHE A 307 -16.35 -34.15 15.28
N LYS A 308 -17.15 -33.18 15.71
CA LYS A 308 -18.41 -32.81 15.06
C LYS A 308 -18.26 -31.58 14.21
N ILE A 309 -18.94 -31.56 13.08
CA ILE A 309 -19.12 -30.34 12.26
C ILE A 309 -20.16 -29.43 12.95
N PHE A 310 -19.92 -28.14 13.04
CA PHE A 310 -20.85 -27.15 13.61
C PHE A 310 -20.97 -25.91 12.76
#